data_06aa6a1b74d1b9b1eb20caa47d82b1e2
#
_entry.id   06aa6a1b74d1b9b1eb20caa47d82b1e2
#
_cell.length_a   1.000
_cell.length_b   1.000
_cell.length_c   1.000
_cell.angle_alpha   90.00
_cell.angle_beta   90.00
_cell.angle_gamma   90.00
#
_symmetry.space_group_name_H-M   'P 1'
#
loop_
_entity.id
_entity.type
_entity.pdbx_description
1 polymer ?
#
loop_
_entity_poly.entity_id
_entity_poly.type
_entity_poly.pdbx_seq_one_letter_code
_entity_poly.pdbx_strand_id
1 'polypeptide(L)'
;MKRRRVIFILPIISLIVLSLNICSFAMNTGFSTSEPDEKKQQYFLSGNAISLTYEEPKKYIISCFDVSESGLVAVGSATYGNQYIYVYDATGKFQYGYAFNNPGSYGLQWDGSDLIIYFVRSDIAALVDSAGNIKELKVIDDTEANNSYWNKYVFAKERTQNGNTYTMKSN
;
A
#
# COMPACT_ATOMS: atom_id res chain seq x y z
N MET A 1 -57.49 18.08 4.52
CA MET A 1 -56.78 17.18 3.58
C MET A 1 -55.32 17.66 3.32
N LYS A 2 -54.35 17.37 4.23
CA LYS A 2 -52.93 17.78 4.03
C LYS A 2 -51.93 16.87 4.76
N ARG A 3 -52.06 15.53 4.75
CA ARG A 3 -51.13 14.63 5.46
C ARG A 3 -50.58 13.46 4.66
N ARG A 4 -50.67 13.45 3.31
CA ARG A 4 -50.25 12.29 2.51
C ARG A 4 -48.96 12.48 1.65
N ARG A 5 -48.29 13.65 1.67
CA ARG A 5 -47.14 13.89 0.80
C ARG A 5 -45.75 13.74 1.46
N VAL A 6 -45.70 13.59 2.80
CA VAL A 6 -44.40 13.52 3.51
C VAL A 6 -43.85 12.11 3.58
N ILE A 7 -44.66 11.06 3.43
CA ILE A 7 -44.26 9.66 3.64
C ILE A 7 -43.40 9.10 2.48
N PHE A 8 -43.47 9.67 1.27
CA PHE A 8 -42.72 9.19 0.11
C PHE A 8 -41.33 9.78 -0.06
N ILE A 9 -41.03 10.89 0.60
CA ILE A 9 -39.72 11.54 0.48
C ILE A 9 -38.63 10.86 1.34
N LEU A 10 -39.02 10.39 2.54
CA LEU A 10 -38.08 9.71 3.46
C LEU A 10 -37.45 8.44 2.91
N PRO A 11 -38.13 7.50 2.24
CA PRO A 11 -37.50 6.31 1.68
C PRO A 11 -36.61 6.62 0.49
N ILE A 12 -36.88 7.68 -0.30
CA ILE A 12 -36.05 8.08 -1.44
C ILE A 12 -34.74 8.70 -0.95
N ILE A 13 -34.78 9.52 0.09
CA ILE A 13 -33.57 10.09 0.72
C ILE A 13 -32.73 8.98 1.35
N SER A 14 -33.33 8.00 2.01
CA SER A 14 -32.62 6.84 2.57
C SER A 14 -31.95 5.98 1.49
N LEU A 15 -32.59 5.80 0.33
CA LEU A 15 -32.03 5.05 -0.79
C LEU A 15 -30.84 5.78 -1.44
N ILE A 16 -30.90 7.11 -1.54
CA ILE A 16 -29.81 7.93 -2.07
C ILE A 16 -28.59 7.94 -1.12
N VAL A 17 -28.81 7.99 0.19
CA VAL A 17 -27.74 7.93 1.18
C VAL A 17 -27.05 6.57 1.22
N LEU A 18 -27.78 5.48 0.98
CA LEU A 18 -27.21 4.12 0.87
C LEU A 18 -26.39 3.91 -0.42
N SER A 19 -26.69 4.64 -1.49
CA SER A 19 -25.95 4.52 -2.77
C SER A 19 -24.66 5.34 -2.83
N LEU A 20 -24.40 6.21 -1.87
CA LEU A 20 -23.21 7.08 -1.86
C LEU A 20 -21.95 6.46 -1.21
N ASN A 21 -22.04 5.24 -0.68
CA ASN A 21 -20.94 4.63 0.08
C ASN A 21 -20.18 3.51 -0.63
N ILE A 22 -20.22 3.43 -1.96
CA ILE A 22 -19.41 2.45 -2.68
C ILE A 22 -18.49 3.18 -3.68
N CYS A 23 -17.64 4.05 -3.18
CA CYS A 23 -16.36 4.29 -3.84
C CYS A 23 -15.35 3.33 -3.20
N SER A 24 -15.40 2.06 -3.57
CA SER A 24 -14.27 1.17 -3.44
C SER A 24 -13.22 1.68 -4.42
N PHE A 25 -12.28 2.48 -3.96
CA PHE A 25 -11.08 2.76 -4.73
C PHE A 25 -10.30 1.46 -4.78
N ALA A 26 -10.36 0.77 -5.90
CA ALA A 26 -9.52 -0.39 -6.15
C ALA A 26 -8.05 0.06 -6.12
N MET A 27 -7.19 -0.79 -5.54
CA MET A 27 -5.74 -0.58 -5.53
C MET A 27 -5.23 -0.26 -6.93
N ASN A 28 -4.59 0.90 -7.08
CA ASN A 28 -4.01 1.34 -8.34
C ASN A 28 -2.56 0.88 -8.44
N THR A 29 -2.37 -0.30 -8.99
CA THR A 29 -1.04 -0.90 -9.23
C THR A 29 -0.75 -1.00 -10.73
N GLY A 30 0.53 -0.97 -11.10
CA GLY A 30 0.96 -1.23 -12.48
C GLY A 30 1.00 -2.71 -12.85
N PHE A 31 0.71 -3.61 -11.91
CA PHE A 31 0.64 -5.05 -12.16
C PHE A 31 -0.74 -5.46 -12.69
N SER A 32 -0.76 -6.50 -13.55
CA SER A 32 -1.94 -7.32 -13.75
C SER A 32 -2.18 -8.14 -12.50
N THR A 33 -3.40 -8.07 -11.97
CA THR A 33 -3.73 -8.69 -10.68
C THR A 33 -5.10 -9.38 -10.73
N SER A 34 -5.27 -10.37 -9.87
CA SER A 34 -6.52 -11.07 -9.63
C SER A 34 -6.88 -11.06 -8.14
N GLU A 35 -8.14 -11.43 -7.82
CA GLU A 35 -8.57 -11.55 -6.43
C GLU A 35 -7.97 -12.80 -5.79
N PRO A 36 -7.44 -12.71 -4.54
CA PRO A 36 -7.04 -13.90 -3.81
C PRO A 36 -8.27 -14.74 -3.45
N ASP A 37 -8.16 -16.08 -3.54
CA ASP A 37 -9.15 -16.95 -2.92
C ASP A 37 -9.14 -16.82 -1.39
N GLU A 38 -10.23 -17.24 -0.74
CA GLU A 38 -10.39 -17.10 0.72
C GLU A 38 -9.25 -17.77 1.51
N LYS A 39 -8.76 -18.92 1.04
CA LYS A 39 -7.67 -19.67 1.70
C LYS A 39 -6.36 -18.90 1.62
N LYS A 40 -6.01 -18.35 0.46
CA LYS A 40 -4.81 -17.53 0.24
C LYS A 40 -4.87 -16.27 1.06
N GLN A 41 -6.03 -15.61 1.10
CA GLN A 41 -6.26 -14.41 1.90
C GLN A 41 -6.08 -14.68 3.40
N GLN A 42 -6.74 -15.71 3.95
CA GLN A 42 -6.62 -16.08 5.35
C GLN A 42 -5.19 -16.48 5.72
N TYR A 43 -4.53 -17.27 4.88
CA TYR A 43 -3.14 -17.66 5.08
C TYR A 43 -2.21 -16.45 5.12
N PHE A 44 -2.37 -15.53 4.16
CA PHE A 44 -1.57 -14.32 4.12
C PHE A 44 -1.77 -13.45 5.37
N LEU A 45 -3.01 -13.16 5.74
CA LEU A 45 -3.36 -12.31 6.89
C LEU A 45 -2.88 -12.93 8.22
N SER A 46 -2.92 -14.25 8.35
CA SER A 46 -2.46 -14.92 9.57
C SER A 46 -0.94 -14.86 9.78
N GLY A 47 -0.17 -14.76 8.69
CA GLY A 47 1.30 -14.77 8.71
C GLY A 47 1.96 -13.40 8.59
N ASN A 48 1.21 -12.36 8.15
CA ASN A 48 1.78 -11.05 7.80
C ASN A 48 1.08 -9.90 8.54
N ALA A 49 1.05 -9.98 9.87
CA ALA A 49 0.56 -8.85 10.67
C ALA A 49 1.49 -7.64 10.51
N ILE A 50 0.90 -6.49 10.18
CA ILE A 50 1.61 -5.21 10.09
C ILE A 50 1.38 -4.44 11.38
N SER A 51 2.45 -3.98 12.01
CA SER A 51 2.41 -3.13 13.19
C SER A 51 3.05 -1.78 12.93
N LEU A 52 2.52 -0.73 13.56
CA LEU A 52 3.13 0.60 13.49
C LEU A 52 4.33 0.71 14.43
N THR A 53 5.32 1.51 14.02
CA THR A 53 6.41 1.98 14.86
C THR A 53 6.57 3.48 14.72
N TYR A 54 6.85 4.15 15.83
CA TYR A 54 7.17 5.58 15.91
C TYR A 54 8.62 5.80 16.33
N GLU A 55 9.43 4.74 16.30
CA GLU A 55 10.86 4.81 16.59
C GLU A 55 11.64 4.86 15.29
N GLU A 56 12.38 5.94 15.09
CA GLU A 56 13.28 6.08 13.96
C GLU A 56 14.51 5.17 14.13
N PRO A 57 14.88 4.35 13.13
CA PRO A 57 16.04 3.48 13.23
C PRO A 57 17.34 4.30 13.20
N LYS A 58 18.30 3.92 14.01
CA LYS A 58 19.63 4.56 14.03
C LYS A 58 20.46 4.22 12.79
N LYS A 59 20.26 3.04 12.20
CA LYS A 59 20.99 2.55 11.04
C LYS A 59 20.23 1.42 10.36
N TYR A 60 20.13 1.47 9.03
CA TYR A 60 19.51 0.43 8.22
C TYR A 60 20.05 0.42 6.79
N ILE A 61 19.81 -0.67 6.07
CA ILE A 61 20.15 -0.81 4.65
C ILE A 61 18.85 -0.67 3.85
N ILE A 62 18.85 0.26 2.90
CA ILE A 62 17.69 0.48 2.04
C ILE A 62 17.62 -0.65 1.00
N SER A 63 16.48 -1.31 0.90
CA SER A 63 16.20 -2.37 -0.07
C SER A 63 15.29 -1.91 -1.22
N CYS A 64 14.36 -1.02 -0.94
CA CYS A 64 13.44 -0.41 -1.89
C CYS A 64 12.96 0.94 -1.35
N PHE A 65 12.36 1.76 -2.21
CA PHE A 65 11.74 3.01 -1.79
C PHE A 65 10.72 3.47 -2.82
N ASP A 66 9.81 4.34 -2.38
CA ASP A 66 8.95 5.08 -3.28
C ASP A 66 8.60 6.46 -2.71
N VAL A 67 8.17 7.38 -3.58
CA VAL A 67 7.87 8.77 -3.25
C VAL A 67 6.45 9.11 -3.67
N SER A 68 5.63 9.58 -2.72
CA SER A 68 4.26 9.98 -2.98
C SER A 68 4.15 11.32 -3.70
N GLU A 69 2.99 11.61 -4.27
CA GLU A 69 2.67 12.93 -4.83
C GLU A 69 2.73 14.05 -3.80
N SER A 70 2.45 13.75 -2.53
CA SER A 70 2.56 14.72 -1.42
C SER A 70 4.00 14.92 -0.92
N GLY A 71 4.97 14.17 -1.46
CA GLY A 71 6.38 14.25 -1.08
C GLY A 71 6.77 13.36 0.11
N LEU A 72 5.89 12.46 0.56
CA LEU A 72 6.28 11.44 1.53
C LEU A 72 7.21 10.41 0.88
N VAL A 73 8.27 10.03 1.57
CA VAL A 73 9.24 9.04 1.12
C VAL A 73 9.10 7.79 1.99
N ALA A 74 8.65 6.68 1.41
CA ALA A 74 8.64 5.38 2.05
C ALA A 74 9.92 4.63 1.72
N VAL A 75 10.66 4.18 2.73
CA VAL A 75 11.95 3.49 2.58
C VAL A 75 11.85 2.11 3.20
N GLY A 76 12.03 1.09 2.39
CA GLY A 76 12.04 -0.31 2.81
C GLY A 76 13.41 -0.75 3.29
N SER A 77 13.44 -1.48 4.39
CA SER A 77 14.65 -2.06 4.98
C SER A 77 14.41 -3.47 5.48
N ALA A 78 15.39 -4.34 5.30
CA ALA A 78 15.35 -5.70 5.80
C ALA A 78 16.43 -5.90 6.87
N THR A 79 16.04 -6.45 8.01
CA THR A 79 16.93 -7.02 9.01
C THR A 79 16.56 -8.48 9.22
N TYR A 80 17.44 -9.27 9.80
CA TYR A 80 17.23 -10.72 9.93
C TYR A 80 15.87 -11.05 10.55
N GLY A 81 14.94 -11.61 9.74
CA GLY A 81 13.61 -12.05 10.14
C GLY A 81 12.53 -10.97 10.19
N ASN A 82 12.88 -9.70 10.25
CA ASN A 82 11.93 -8.59 10.28
C ASN A 82 12.11 -7.66 9.07
N GLN A 83 11.00 -7.20 8.55
CA GLN A 83 10.95 -6.19 7.50
C GLN A 83 10.42 -4.88 8.10
N TYR A 84 10.96 -3.77 7.64
CA TYR A 84 10.56 -2.45 8.09
C TYR A 84 10.35 -1.51 6.92
N ILE A 85 9.39 -0.63 7.05
CA ILE A 85 9.20 0.50 6.15
C ILE A 85 9.21 1.75 7.02
N TYR A 86 9.99 2.74 6.66
CA TYR A 86 10.08 4.02 7.35
C TYR A 86 9.58 5.12 6.44
N VAL A 87 8.69 5.95 6.95
CA VAL A 87 8.08 7.05 6.20
C VAL A 87 8.63 8.37 6.70
N TYR A 88 9.13 9.16 5.77
CA TYR A 88 9.70 10.49 6.00
C TYR A 88 8.90 11.53 5.21
N ASP A 89 8.84 12.76 5.71
CA ASP A 89 8.32 13.87 4.93
C ASP A 89 9.38 14.43 3.94
N ALA A 90 8.97 15.41 3.12
CA ALA A 90 9.84 16.01 2.12
C ALA A 90 11.07 16.73 2.70
N THR A 91 11.11 16.99 4.01
CA THR A 91 12.26 17.58 4.73
C THR A 91 13.22 16.53 5.26
N GLY A 92 12.87 15.24 5.12
CA GLY A 92 13.63 14.13 5.68
C GLY A 92 13.33 13.83 7.14
N LYS A 93 12.26 14.41 7.71
CA LYS A 93 11.84 14.13 9.07
C LYS A 93 11.00 12.85 9.13
N PHE A 94 11.40 11.93 9.99
CA PHE A 94 10.65 10.69 10.25
C PHE A 94 9.24 10.97 10.76
N GLN A 95 8.27 10.26 10.23
CA GLN A 95 6.86 10.39 10.58
C GLN A 95 6.35 9.15 11.32
N TYR A 96 6.48 7.99 10.72
CA TYR A 96 6.10 6.68 11.27
C TYR A 96 6.75 5.56 10.45
N GLY A 97 6.58 4.35 10.89
CA GLY A 97 7.01 3.17 10.13
C GLY A 97 6.08 2.00 10.32
N TYR A 98 6.29 0.98 9.49
CA TYR A 98 5.64 -0.32 9.59
C TYR A 98 6.69 -1.40 9.88
N ALA A 99 6.32 -2.35 10.73
CA ALA A 99 7.10 -3.55 11.00
C ALA A 99 6.24 -4.77 10.69
N PHE A 100 6.78 -5.75 9.97
CA PHE A 100 6.09 -6.99 9.64
C PHE A 100 7.09 -8.14 9.46
N ASN A 101 6.59 -9.36 9.67
CA ASN A 101 7.41 -10.55 9.48
C ASN A 101 7.13 -11.12 8.08
N ASN A 102 8.14 -11.08 7.21
CA ASN A 102 8.07 -11.67 5.88
C ASN A 102 9.42 -12.30 5.52
N PRO A 103 9.47 -13.59 5.20
CA PRO A 103 10.74 -14.27 4.89
C PRO A 103 11.29 -13.98 3.49
N GLY A 104 10.67 -13.09 2.72
CA GLY A 104 11.05 -12.76 1.34
C GLY A 104 11.36 -11.28 1.13
N SER A 105 11.77 -10.96 -0.10
CA SER A 105 11.89 -9.58 -0.56
C SER A 105 10.51 -8.95 -0.70
N TYR A 106 10.46 -7.63 -0.63
CA TYR A 106 9.26 -6.85 -0.87
C TYR A 106 9.60 -5.55 -1.62
N GLY A 107 8.60 -4.96 -2.23
CA GLY A 107 8.70 -3.66 -2.89
C GLY A 107 7.62 -2.72 -2.41
N LEU A 108 7.70 -1.45 -2.80
CA LEU A 108 6.81 -0.39 -2.35
C LEU A 108 6.30 0.43 -3.52
N GLN A 109 5.05 0.90 -3.40
CA GLN A 109 4.47 1.92 -4.27
C GLN A 109 3.42 2.71 -3.50
N TRP A 110 3.42 4.02 -3.61
CA TRP A 110 2.33 4.85 -3.10
C TRP A 110 1.11 4.77 -4.02
N ASP A 111 -0.07 4.69 -3.40
CA ASP A 111 -1.37 4.82 -4.04
C ASP A 111 -2.18 5.87 -3.27
N GLY A 112 -2.10 7.11 -3.73
CA GLY A 112 -2.64 8.27 -3.02
C GLY A 112 -1.98 8.46 -1.65
N SER A 113 -2.75 8.31 -0.57
CA SER A 113 -2.28 8.38 0.82
C SER A 113 -1.92 7.02 1.42
N ASP A 114 -2.21 5.94 0.71
CA ASP A 114 -1.98 4.57 1.17
C ASP A 114 -0.73 3.99 0.50
N LEU A 115 -0.16 2.96 1.09
CA LEU A 115 1.04 2.33 0.60
C LEU A 115 0.76 0.90 0.13
N ILE A 116 1.11 0.59 -1.11
CA ILE A 116 1.11 -0.79 -1.60
C ILE A 116 2.42 -1.44 -1.18
N ILE A 117 2.32 -2.57 -0.48
CA ILE A 117 3.45 -3.43 -0.17
C ILE A 117 3.35 -4.66 -1.05
N TYR A 118 4.34 -4.86 -1.90
CA TYR A 118 4.45 -6.00 -2.80
C TYR A 118 5.27 -7.12 -2.16
N PHE A 119 4.64 -8.23 -1.82
CA PHE A 119 5.28 -9.40 -1.21
C PHE A 119 5.72 -10.38 -2.29
N VAL A 120 7.00 -10.33 -2.69
CA VAL A 120 7.54 -11.08 -3.84
C VAL A 120 7.32 -12.59 -3.73
N ARG A 121 7.54 -13.16 -2.53
CA ARG A 121 7.48 -14.64 -2.35
C ARG A 121 6.06 -15.20 -2.41
N SER A 122 5.05 -14.42 -2.08
CA SER A 122 3.64 -14.83 -2.06
C SER A 122 2.85 -14.34 -3.25
N ASP A 123 3.45 -13.53 -4.12
CA ASP A 123 2.80 -12.84 -5.23
C ASP A 123 1.55 -12.08 -4.77
N ILE A 124 1.67 -11.36 -3.64
CA ILE A 124 0.59 -10.56 -3.06
C ILE A 124 0.97 -9.08 -3.09
N ALA A 125 0.04 -8.26 -3.53
CA ALA A 125 0.03 -6.81 -3.29
C ALA A 125 -0.96 -6.52 -2.17
N ALA A 126 -0.50 -5.81 -1.13
CA ALA A 126 -1.34 -5.39 0.00
C ALA A 126 -1.40 -3.86 0.07
N LEU A 127 -2.58 -3.29 -0.01
CA LEU A 127 -2.82 -1.86 0.22
C LEU A 127 -2.96 -1.60 1.71
N VAL A 128 -2.11 -0.76 2.26
CA VAL A 128 -2.00 -0.50 3.70
C VAL A 128 -2.19 0.98 3.97
N ASP A 129 -3.08 1.31 4.90
CA ASP A 129 -3.30 2.69 5.33
C ASP A 129 -2.21 3.17 6.32
N SER A 130 -2.21 4.47 6.63
CA SER A 130 -1.25 5.06 7.59
C SER A 130 -1.40 4.55 9.03
N ALA A 131 -2.49 3.83 9.34
CA ALA A 131 -2.69 3.17 10.63
C ALA A 131 -2.19 1.72 10.65
N GLY A 132 -1.68 1.20 9.51
CA GLY A 132 -1.18 -0.17 9.39
C GLY A 132 -2.27 -1.20 9.08
N ASN A 133 -3.50 -0.76 8.75
CA ASN A 133 -4.57 -1.67 8.37
C ASN A 133 -4.44 -2.08 6.91
N ILE A 134 -4.54 -3.37 6.63
CA ILE A 134 -4.63 -3.88 5.26
C ILE A 134 -6.05 -3.63 4.77
N LYS A 135 -6.19 -2.79 3.75
CA LYS A 135 -7.47 -2.39 3.14
C LYS A 135 -7.88 -3.31 1.99
N GLU A 136 -6.89 -3.77 1.23
CA GLU A 136 -7.12 -4.60 0.06
C GLU A 136 -5.94 -5.56 -0.17
N LEU A 137 -6.22 -6.73 -0.73
CA LEU A 137 -5.23 -7.71 -1.17
C LEU A 137 -5.50 -8.08 -2.61
N LYS A 138 -4.45 -8.18 -3.42
CA LYS A 138 -4.48 -8.70 -4.79
C LYS A 138 -3.39 -9.76 -4.98
N VAL A 139 -3.65 -10.71 -5.85
CA VAL A 139 -2.62 -11.64 -6.34
C VAL A 139 -1.98 -11.02 -7.57
N ILE A 140 -0.67 -10.95 -7.62
CA ILE A 140 0.09 -10.51 -8.79
C ILE A 140 0.15 -11.70 -9.76
N ASP A 141 -0.37 -11.51 -10.97
CA ASP A 141 -0.39 -12.57 -11.97
C ASP A 141 1.02 -12.86 -12.51
N ASP A 142 1.35 -14.12 -12.75
CA ASP A 142 2.63 -14.48 -13.36
C ASP A 142 2.58 -14.24 -14.88
N THR A 143 2.97 -13.04 -15.27
CA THR A 143 3.03 -12.60 -16.67
C THR A 143 4.39 -11.98 -16.97
N GLU A 144 4.81 -12.05 -18.25
CA GLU A 144 6.05 -11.41 -18.71
C GLU A 144 6.03 -9.88 -18.48
N ALA A 145 4.86 -9.25 -18.65
CA ALA A 145 4.67 -7.83 -18.38
C ALA A 145 4.93 -7.51 -16.89
N ASN A 146 4.41 -8.32 -15.97
CA ASN A 146 4.62 -8.15 -14.54
C ASN A 146 6.09 -8.37 -14.14
N ASN A 147 6.76 -9.37 -14.73
CA ASN A 147 8.19 -9.60 -14.51
C ASN A 147 9.04 -8.41 -14.95
N SER A 148 8.68 -7.77 -16.07
CA SER A 148 9.31 -6.54 -16.52
C SER A 148 9.04 -5.35 -15.57
N TYR A 149 7.81 -5.25 -15.04
CA TYR A 149 7.40 -4.18 -14.13
C TYR A 149 8.17 -4.22 -12.80
N TRP A 150 8.43 -5.41 -12.22
CA TRP A 150 9.25 -5.57 -11.03
C TRP A 150 10.58 -4.85 -11.14
N ASN A 151 11.33 -5.14 -12.22
CA ASN A 151 12.68 -4.61 -12.39
C ASN A 151 12.69 -3.13 -12.78
N LYS A 152 11.75 -2.73 -13.63
CA LYS A 152 11.73 -1.39 -14.22
C LYS A 152 11.17 -0.34 -13.27
N TYR A 153 10.22 -0.73 -12.42
CA TYR A 153 9.50 0.23 -11.56
C TYR A 153 9.67 -0.09 -10.08
N VAL A 154 9.30 -1.28 -9.61
CA VAL A 154 9.25 -1.55 -8.16
C VAL A 154 10.64 -1.55 -7.51
N PHE A 155 11.63 -2.15 -8.16
CA PHE A 155 13.01 -2.18 -7.67
C PHE A 155 13.93 -1.13 -8.32
N ALA A 156 13.37 -0.18 -9.05
CA ALA A 156 14.17 0.91 -9.61
C ALA A 156 14.84 1.71 -8.48
N LYS A 157 16.11 2.05 -8.71
CA LYS A 157 16.92 2.83 -7.75
C LYS A 157 16.70 4.34 -7.88
N GLU A 158 15.83 4.76 -8.78
CA GLU A 158 15.51 6.16 -9.03
C GLU A 158 14.01 6.36 -9.14
N ARG A 159 13.52 7.48 -8.60
CA ARG A 159 12.15 7.95 -8.70
C ARG A 159 12.15 9.42 -9.06
N THR A 160 11.29 9.81 -9.96
CA THR A 160 11.04 11.24 -10.24
C THR A 160 9.62 11.57 -9.84
N GLN A 161 9.47 12.53 -8.94
CA GLN A 161 8.19 13.00 -8.44
C GLN A 161 8.21 14.52 -8.25
N ASN A 162 7.20 15.22 -8.76
CA ASN A 162 7.07 16.67 -8.68
C ASN A 162 8.31 17.43 -9.17
N GLY A 163 8.97 16.94 -10.24
CA GLY A 163 10.17 17.56 -10.81
C GLY A 163 11.46 17.29 -10.02
N ASN A 164 11.40 16.56 -8.90
CA ASN A 164 12.55 16.15 -8.12
C ASN A 164 12.93 14.69 -8.44
N THR A 165 14.22 14.42 -8.52
CA THR A 165 14.75 13.07 -8.69
C THR A 165 15.36 12.57 -7.38
N TYR A 166 14.89 11.41 -6.96
CA TYR A 166 15.33 10.70 -5.76
C TYR A 166 16.13 9.46 -6.18
N THR A 167 17.31 9.28 -5.62
CA THR A 167 18.19 8.16 -5.98
C THR A 167 18.63 7.40 -4.74
N MET A 168 18.41 6.08 -4.75
CA MET A 168 18.92 5.17 -3.73
C MET A 168 20.42 4.90 -4.00
N LYS A 169 21.29 5.33 -3.07
CA LYS A 169 22.71 5.03 -3.10
C LYS A 169 22.98 3.76 -2.30
N SER A 170 23.63 2.79 -2.92
CA SER A 170 24.23 1.66 -2.18
C SER A 170 25.47 2.15 -1.45
N ASN A 171 25.50 1.99 -0.13
CA ASN A 171 26.72 2.15 0.67
C ASN A 171 27.61 0.92 0.52
#